data_2adeee912686b9979450a60a23561aa2
#
_entry.id   2adeee912686b9979450a60a23561aa2
#
_cell.length_a   1.000
_cell.length_b   1.000
_cell.length_c   1.000
_cell.angle_alpha   90.00
_cell.angle_beta   90.00
_cell.angle_gamma   90.00
#
_symmetry.space_group_name_H-M   'P 1'
#
loop_
_entity.id
_entity.type
_entity.pdbx_description
1 polymer ?
#
loop_
_entity_poly.entity_id
_entity_poly.type
_entity_poly.pdbx_seq_one_letter_code
_entity_poly.pdbx_strand_id
1 'polypeptide(L)'
;ILKVYVKLYQKEVTIDHIIEVVCEYLNLDFARFNSTERTREIAQARQIAMYLAKQHTKAPLTTIGSAIGGRNHATVLHSCKAVTNLIETDKAFRRQVEEIEKKVLAQ
;
A
#
# COMPACT_ATOMS: atom_id res chain seq x y z
N ILE A 1 26.07 6.88 -18.16
CA ILE A 1 25.09 6.62 -19.24
C ILE A 1 24.21 5.42 -18.90
N LEU A 2 24.81 4.32 -18.46
CA LEU A 2 24.05 3.13 -18.08
C LEU A 2 23.06 3.39 -16.95
N LYS A 3 23.43 4.21 -15.98
CA LYS A 3 22.55 4.54 -14.86
C LYS A 3 21.31 5.31 -15.32
N VAL A 4 21.50 6.25 -16.25
CA VAL A 4 20.39 7.01 -16.79
C VAL A 4 19.47 6.10 -17.59
N TYR A 5 20.05 5.20 -18.37
CA TYR A 5 19.31 4.25 -19.18
C TYR A 5 18.45 3.34 -18.31
N VAL A 6 19.02 2.79 -17.25
CA VAL A 6 18.29 1.93 -16.31
C VAL A 6 17.13 2.67 -15.67
N LYS A 7 17.33 3.94 -15.28
CA LYS A 7 16.25 4.74 -14.72
C LYS A 7 15.08 4.92 -15.66
N LEU A 8 15.36 5.10 -16.95
CA LEU A 8 14.30 5.27 -17.94
C LEU A 8 13.42 4.04 -18.08
N TYR A 9 13.97 2.86 -17.79
CA TYR A 9 13.22 1.60 -17.90
C TYR A 9 12.64 1.11 -16.58
N GLN A 10 12.89 1.81 -15.48
CA GLN A 10 12.26 1.47 -14.21
C GLN A 10 10.78 1.76 -14.29
N LYS A 11 9.98 0.77 -13.97
CA LYS A 11 8.53 0.95 -13.91
C LYS A 11 8.17 1.82 -12.72
N GLU A 12 7.26 2.74 -12.93
CA GLU A 12 6.71 3.50 -11.83
C GLU A 12 5.86 2.60 -10.96
N VAL A 13 5.90 2.82 -9.65
CA VAL A 13 5.03 2.11 -8.74
C VAL A 13 3.61 2.63 -8.92
N THR A 14 2.67 1.73 -9.14
CA THR A 14 1.26 2.07 -9.29
C THR A 14 0.46 1.57 -8.11
N ILE A 15 -0.71 2.18 -7.89
CA ILE A 15 -1.60 1.74 -6.80
C ILE A 15 -2.03 0.29 -7.04
N ASP A 16 -2.33 -0.07 -8.28
CA ASP A 16 -2.74 -1.44 -8.61
C ASP A 16 -1.65 -2.45 -8.26
N HIS A 17 -0.41 -2.13 -8.56
CA HIS A 17 0.71 -2.99 -8.21
C HIS A 17 0.86 -3.14 -6.70
N ILE A 18 0.69 -2.05 -5.96
CA ILE A 18 0.74 -2.09 -4.50
C ILE A 18 -0.34 -3.00 -3.94
N ILE A 19 -1.57 -2.86 -4.43
CA ILE A 19 -2.69 -3.71 -4.00
C ILE A 19 -2.38 -5.17 -4.28
N GLU A 20 -1.88 -5.46 -5.47
CA GLU A 20 -1.53 -6.82 -5.87
C GLU A 20 -0.49 -7.43 -4.94
N VAL A 21 0.58 -6.70 -4.65
CA VAL A 21 1.64 -7.16 -3.75
C VAL A 21 1.12 -7.36 -2.33
N VAL A 22 0.32 -6.44 -1.81
CA VAL A 22 -0.25 -6.55 -0.47
C VAL A 22 -1.14 -7.78 -0.37
N CYS A 23 -2.03 -7.98 -1.35
CA CYS A 23 -2.92 -9.13 -1.35
C CYS A 23 -2.14 -10.44 -1.44
N GLU A 24 -1.12 -10.48 -2.28
CA GLU A 24 -0.29 -11.67 -2.44
C GLU A 24 0.48 -11.99 -1.16
N TYR A 25 1.10 -10.99 -0.56
CA TYR A 25 1.88 -11.19 0.66
C TYR A 25 1.02 -11.67 1.81
N LEU A 26 -0.17 -11.11 1.96
CA LEU A 26 -1.08 -11.46 3.06
C LEU A 26 -2.02 -12.60 2.71
N ASN A 27 -1.90 -13.15 1.50
CA ASN A 27 -2.74 -14.23 1.01
C ASN A 27 -4.22 -13.88 1.08
N LEU A 28 -4.56 -12.71 0.59
CA LEU A 28 -5.94 -12.21 0.55
C LEU A 28 -6.47 -12.22 -0.87
N ASP A 29 -7.76 -12.53 -0.99
CA ASP A 29 -8.46 -12.42 -2.25
C ASP A 29 -8.72 -10.95 -2.56
N PHE A 30 -8.48 -10.53 -3.79
CA PHE A 30 -8.73 -9.15 -4.22
C PHE A 30 -10.19 -8.75 -3.99
N ALA A 31 -11.12 -9.66 -4.22
CA ALA A 31 -12.55 -9.40 -4.00
C ALA A 31 -12.83 -9.03 -2.54
N ARG A 32 -12.21 -9.75 -1.61
CA ARG A 32 -12.35 -9.44 -0.19
C ARG A 32 -11.68 -8.12 0.16
N PHE A 33 -10.50 -7.88 -0.40
CA PHE A 33 -9.78 -6.63 -0.17
C PHE A 33 -10.63 -5.42 -0.58
N ASN A 34 -11.34 -5.54 -1.67
CA ASN A 34 -12.12 -4.44 -2.24
C ASN A 34 -13.59 -4.42 -1.75
N SER A 35 -13.95 -5.31 -0.84
CA SER A 35 -15.30 -5.40 -0.32
C SER A 35 -15.55 -4.42 0.82
N THR A 36 -16.75 -4.45 1.38
CA THR A 36 -17.09 -3.66 2.56
C THR A 36 -16.72 -4.37 3.85
N GLU A 37 -16.10 -5.55 3.76
CA GLU A 37 -15.70 -6.33 4.90
C GLU A 37 -14.75 -5.54 5.81
N ARG A 38 -14.95 -5.64 7.13
CA ARG A 38 -14.19 -4.88 8.13
C ARG A 38 -13.43 -5.75 9.10
N THR A 39 -13.09 -6.97 8.71
CA THR A 39 -12.24 -7.80 9.55
C THR A 39 -10.89 -7.10 9.72
N ARG A 40 -10.25 -7.35 10.84
CA ARG A 40 -8.98 -6.70 11.18
C ARG A 40 -7.92 -6.92 10.11
N GLU A 41 -7.83 -8.14 9.59
CA GLU A 41 -6.84 -8.47 8.56
C GLU A 41 -7.02 -7.65 7.30
N ILE A 42 -8.26 -7.54 6.84
CA ILE A 42 -8.56 -6.80 5.61
C ILE A 42 -8.42 -5.30 5.82
N ALA A 43 -8.90 -4.80 6.95
CA ALA A 43 -8.76 -3.38 7.27
C ALA A 43 -7.28 -2.99 7.33
N GLN A 44 -6.47 -3.82 7.96
CA GLN A 44 -5.04 -3.57 8.09
C GLN A 44 -4.34 -3.64 6.73
N ALA A 45 -4.74 -4.60 5.87
CA ALA A 45 -4.20 -4.69 4.52
C ALA A 45 -4.49 -3.42 3.71
N ARG A 46 -5.70 -2.90 3.81
CA ARG A 46 -6.07 -1.64 3.14
C ARG A 46 -5.25 -0.48 3.66
N GLN A 47 -5.03 -0.41 4.96
CA GLN A 47 -4.23 0.65 5.57
C GLN A 47 -2.79 0.62 5.09
N ILE A 48 -2.20 -0.56 5.02
CA ILE A 48 -0.84 -0.72 4.51
C ILE A 48 -0.77 -0.28 3.05
N ALA A 49 -1.74 -0.71 2.23
CA ALA A 49 -1.79 -0.32 0.82
C ALA A 49 -1.90 1.18 0.65
N MET A 50 -2.74 1.85 1.45
CA MET A 50 -2.88 3.29 1.42
C MET A 50 -1.59 4.01 1.81
N TYR A 51 -0.93 3.51 2.85
CA TYR A 51 0.34 4.05 3.31
C TYR A 51 1.40 3.96 2.20
N LEU A 52 1.56 2.79 1.61
CA LEU A 52 2.55 2.58 0.56
C LEU A 52 2.22 3.39 -0.70
N ALA A 53 0.93 3.51 -1.04
CA ALA A 53 0.51 4.31 -2.18
C ALA A 53 0.88 5.78 -1.97
N LYS A 54 0.70 6.29 -0.76
CA LYS A 54 1.07 7.68 -0.46
C LYS A 54 2.58 7.88 -0.52
N GLN A 55 3.36 6.90 -0.07
CA GLN A 55 4.81 7.00 -0.05
C GLN A 55 5.45 6.87 -1.42
N HIS A 56 4.89 6.03 -2.28
CA HIS A 56 5.56 5.62 -3.52
C HIS A 56 4.86 6.06 -4.79
N THR A 57 3.71 6.68 -4.70
CA THR A 57 3.02 7.23 -5.89
C THR A 57 2.77 8.72 -5.69
N LYS A 58 2.49 9.39 -6.78
CA LYS A 58 2.14 10.82 -6.75
C LYS A 58 0.64 11.03 -6.77
N ALA A 59 -0.14 9.96 -6.60
CA ALA A 59 -1.58 10.05 -6.66
C ALA A 59 -2.12 10.86 -5.48
N PRO A 60 -3.13 11.70 -5.72
CA PRO A 60 -3.78 12.41 -4.62
C PRO A 60 -4.53 11.45 -3.70
N LEU A 61 -4.77 11.89 -2.47
CA LEU A 61 -5.44 11.04 -1.48
C LEU A 61 -6.81 10.55 -1.96
N THR A 62 -7.53 11.38 -2.72
CA THR A 62 -8.84 11.00 -3.27
C THR A 62 -8.72 9.83 -4.25
N THR A 63 -7.69 9.85 -5.08
CA THR A 63 -7.44 8.78 -6.04
C THR A 63 -7.06 7.50 -5.32
N ILE A 64 -6.21 7.59 -4.31
CA ILE A 64 -5.81 6.44 -3.51
C ILE A 64 -7.03 5.82 -2.83
N GLY A 65 -7.87 6.65 -2.23
CA GLY A 65 -9.09 6.17 -1.57
C GLY A 65 -10.06 5.50 -2.53
N SER A 66 -10.23 6.07 -3.71
CA SER A 66 -11.12 5.48 -4.73
C SER A 66 -10.62 4.12 -5.20
N ALA A 67 -9.30 3.96 -5.34
CA ALA A 67 -8.70 2.71 -5.79
C ALA A 67 -8.75 1.63 -4.70
N ILE A 68 -8.74 2.04 -3.44
CA ILE A 68 -8.67 1.09 -2.32
C ILE A 68 -10.02 1.10 -1.58
N GLY A 69 -10.98 0.42 -2.16
CA GLY A 69 -12.29 0.20 -1.54
C GLY A 69 -13.22 1.40 -1.52
N GLY A 70 -13.01 2.39 -2.39
CA GLY A 70 -13.89 3.55 -2.47
C GLY A 70 -13.92 4.40 -1.20
N ARG A 71 -12.78 4.64 -0.59
CA ARG A 71 -12.67 5.43 0.63
C ARG A 71 -12.44 6.91 0.29
N ASN A 72 -12.82 7.79 1.22
CA ASN A 72 -12.56 9.22 1.04
C ASN A 72 -11.15 9.58 1.48
N HIS A 73 -10.72 10.81 1.16
CA HIS A 73 -9.36 11.27 1.47
C HIS A 73 -9.06 11.32 2.97
N ALA A 74 -10.05 11.60 3.80
CA ALA A 74 -9.86 11.65 5.25
C ALA A 74 -9.54 10.26 5.79
N THR A 75 -10.20 9.23 5.27
CA THR A 75 -9.93 7.84 5.65
C THR A 75 -8.51 7.45 5.25
N VAL A 76 -8.06 7.84 4.06
CA VAL A 76 -6.69 7.57 3.61
C VAL A 76 -5.67 8.22 4.54
N LEU A 77 -5.87 9.48 4.86
CA LEU A 77 -4.97 10.21 5.74
C LEU A 77 -4.90 9.58 7.12
N HIS A 78 -6.06 9.23 7.67
CA HIS A 78 -6.15 8.58 8.97
C HIS A 78 -5.44 7.21 8.96
N SER A 79 -5.63 6.44 7.90
CA SER A 79 -4.98 5.14 7.76
C SER A 79 -3.46 5.27 7.69
N CYS A 80 -2.96 6.26 6.97
CA CYS A 80 -1.52 6.51 6.89
C CYS A 80 -0.94 6.85 8.26
N LYS A 81 -1.64 7.64 9.05
CA LYS A 81 -1.21 7.95 10.42
C LYS A 81 -1.21 6.72 11.31
N ALA A 82 -2.25 5.89 11.19
CA ALA A 82 -2.34 4.66 11.98
C ALA A 82 -1.18 3.72 11.67
N VAL A 83 -0.85 3.56 10.39
CA VAL A 83 0.28 2.71 10.00
C VAL A 83 1.60 3.27 10.52
N THR A 84 1.80 4.58 10.41
CA THR A 84 3.00 5.23 10.92
C THR A 84 3.17 4.98 12.42
N ASN A 85 2.09 5.12 13.19
CA ASN A 85 2.13 4.87 14.63
C ASN A 85 2.47 3.41 14.94
N LEU A 86 1.89 2.47 14.21
CA LEU A 86 2.17 1.06 14.40
C LEU A 86 3.60 0.70 14.04
N ILE A 87 4.14 1.30 12.99
CA ILE A 87 5.54 1.08 12.61
C ILE A 87 6.47 1.51 13.75
N GLU A 88 6.14 2.58 14.44
CA GLU A 88 6.97 3.09 15.53
C GLU A 88 6.85 2.27 16.82
N THR A 89 5.71 1.62 17.03
CA THR A 89 5.42 0.95 18.31
C THR A 89 5.42 -0.56 18.25
N ASP A 90 5.32 -1.15 17.05
CA ASP A 90 5.22 -2.61 16.89
C ASP A 90 6.27 -3.09 15.88
N LYS A 91 7.29 -3.76 16.37
CA LYS A 91 8.41 -4.23 15.55
C LYS A 91 7.98 -5.28 14.53
N ALA A 92 7.05 -6.15 14.88
CA ALA A 92 6.57 -7.19 13.97
C ALA A 92 5.80 -6.56 12.81
N PHE A 93 4.97 -5.59 13.10
CA PHE A 93 4.22 -4.86 12.08
C PHE A 93 5.17 -4.10 11.16
N ARG A 94 6.14 -3.42 11.74
CA ARG A 94 7.16 -2.68 10.97
C ARG A 94 7.88 -3.59 10.00
N ARG A 95 8.30 -4.78 10.46
CA ARG A 95 8.99 -5.73 9.61
C ARG A 95 8.10 -6.19 8.46
N GLN A 96 6.84 -6.45 8.74
CA GLN A 96 5.87 -6.84 7.72
C GLN A 96 5.72 -5.77 6.65
N VAL A 97 5.56 -4.51 7.06
CA VAL A 97 5.44 -3.39 6.12
C VAL A 97 6.71 -3.24 5.29
N GLU A 98 7.87 -3.36 5.91
CA GLU A 98 9.15 -3.27 5.21
C GLU A 98 9.32 -4.37 4.16
N GLU A 99 8.89 -5.58 4.48
CA GLU A 99 8.95 -6.70 3.52
C GLU A 99 8.01 -6.48 2.34
N ILE A 100 6.81 -6.00 2.60
CA ILE A 100 5.85 -5.68 1.54
C ILE A 100 6.41 -4.57 0.66
N GLU A 101 6.98 -3.54 1.28
CA GLU A 101 7.57 -2.42 0.56
C GLU A 101 8.71 -2.89 -0.36
N LYS A 102 9.55 -3.78 0.11
CA LYS A 102 10.63 -4.34 -0.71
C LYS A 102 10.08 -5.05 -1.95
N LYS A 103 9.02 -5.81 -1.78
CA LYS A 103 8.38 -6.52 -2.89
C LYS A 103 7.78 -5.54 -3.90
N VAL A 104 7.18 -4.45 -3.41
CA VAL A 104 6.62 -3.41 -4.26
C VAL A 104 7.72 -2.76 -5.10
N LEU A 105 8.84 -2.45 -4.48
CA LEU A 105 9.94 -1.76 -5.15
C LEU A 105 10.79 -2.67 -6.03
N ALA A 106 10.69 -3.98 -5.85
CA ALA A 106 11.48 -4.95 -6.59
C ALA A 106 10.91 -5.33 -7.96
N GLN A 107 9.81 -4.74 -8.36
CA GLN A 107 9.14 -5.08 -9.62
C GLN A 107 10.03 -4.98 -10.86
#